data_f51b1e23e30c8a6fdea346d2e8f98984
#
_entry.id   f51b1e23e30c8a6fdea346d2e8f98984
#
_cell.length_a   1.000
_cell.length_b   1.000
_cell.length_c   1.000
_cell.angle_alpha   90.00
_cell.angle_beta   90.00
_cell.angle_gamma   90.00
#
_symmetry.space_group_name_H-M   'P 1'
#
loop_
_entity.id
_entity.type
_entity.pdbx_description
1 polymer ?
#
loop_
_entity_poly.entity_id
_entity_poly.type
_entity_poly.pdbx_seq_one_letter_code
_entity_poly.pdbx_strand_id
1 'polypeptide(L)'
;MITEYEIKVDGIKIEPLWVEAYYYNQDNFADCNSHLDDKQKNRFGKLYFHNKGYGGFDICLSDSDKYYLSFLLKATLINGKFNTQTGIYDFLTANDKSESELENKENVLIKRASTKNCKIEYAERVGITKPCYKTEALAMFSFEALGNDKYNFTFARKVLIPLVKKEMQNYKNNSNQKLAESDYKKRCKKVFGWTPDALNDILKDLK
;
A
#
# COMPACT_ATOMS: atom_id res chain seq x y z
N MET A 1 -0.74 9.94 3.27
CA MET A 1 0.60 9.52 3.71
C MET A 1 1.63 9.54 2.58
N ILE A 2 1.46 8.79 1.50
CA ILE A 2 2.45 8.67 0.39
C ILE A 2 2.90 10.05 -0.14
N THR A 3 1.96 10.98 -0.28
CA THR A 3 2.21 12.31 -0.84
C THR A 3 2.74 13.34 0.14
N GLU A 4 2.32 13.27 1.41
CA GLU A 4 2.54 14.35 2.39
C GLU A 4 3.67 14.07 3.36
N TYR A 5 4.03 12.79 3.53
CA TYR A 5 5.03 12.39 4.50
C TYR A 5 6.16 11.62 3.86
N GLU A 6 7.33 11.75 4.44
CA GLU A 6 8.46 10.86 4.23
C GLU A 6 8.80 10.14 5.53
N ILE A 7 9.39 8.98 5.40
CA ILE A 7 9.85 8.20 6.55
C ILE A 7 11.36 8.30 6.60
N LYS A 8 11.90 8.62 7.77
CA LYS A 8 13.35 8.61 8.01
C LYS A 8 13.66 7.76 9.22
N VAL A 9 14.56 6.80 9.04
CA VAL A 9 15.09 5.96 10.11
C VAL A 9 16.61 6.04 10.04
N ASP A 10 17.24 6.56 11.08
CA ASP A 10 18.71 6.77 11.14
C ASP A 10 19.29 7.56 9.95
N GLY A 11 18.59 8.61 9.55
CA GLY A 11 18.97 9.44 8.41
C GLY A 11 18.62 8.84 7.04
N ILE A 12 18.19 7.59 6.98
CA ILE A 12 17.84 6.90 5.75
C ILE A 12 16.42 7.27 5.37
N LYS A 13 16.24 7.74 4.14
CA LYS A 13 14.95 8.07 3.59
C LYS A 13 14.27 6.83 3.01
N ILE A 14 13.02 6.60 3.44
CA ILE A 14 12.14 5.55 2.97
C ILE A 14 10.94 6.19 2.31
N GLU A 15 10.76 5.99 1.02
CA GLU A 15 9.59 6.48 0.27
C GLU A 15 8.53 5.41 0.17
N PRO A 16 7.35 5.56 0.79
CA PRO A 16 6.27 4.60 0.64
C PRO A 16 5.75 4.61 -0.81
N LEU A 17 5.57 3.42 -1.39
CA LEU A 17 4.94 3.19 -2.69
C LEU A 17 3.59 2.51 -2.56
N TRP A 18 3.47 1.62 -1.60
CA TRP A 18 2.26 0.89 -1.26
C TRP A 18 2.14 0.76 0.24
N VAL A 19 1.03 1.21 0.78
CA VAL A 19 0.69 1.13 2.21
C VAL A 19 -0.72 0.59 2.38
N GLU A 20 -0.95 -0.11 3.47
CA GLU A 20 -2.28 -0.57 3.88
C GLU A 20 -2.64 0.08 5.22
N ALA A 21 -3.80 0.70 5.29
CA ALA A 21 -4.30 1.31 6.51
C ALA A 21 -5.03 0.28 7.38
N TYR A 22 -4.77 0.33 8.68
CA TYR A 22 -5.47 -0.43 9.70
C TYR A 22 -5.98 0.54 10.75
N TYR A 23 -7.29 0.58 10.93
CA TYR A 23 -7.94 1.49 11.85
C TYR A 23 -8.98 0.76 12.69
N TYR A 24 -8.89 0.95 14.00
CA TYR A 24 -9.88 0.44 14.94
C TYR A 24 -10.29 1.53 15.91
N ASN A 25 -11.57 1.77 16.00
CA ASN A 25 -12.23 2.54 17.04
C ASN A 25 -13.51 1.80 17.41
N GLN A 26 -13.66 1.48 18.69
CA GLN A 26 -14.76 0.65 19.17
C GLN A 26 -16.14 1.25 18.86
N ASP A 27 -16.24 2.58 18.89
CA ASP A 27 -17.53 3.27 18.80
C ASP A 27 -18.04 3.43 17.36
N ASN A 28 -17.13 3.50 16.38
CA ASN A 28 -17.53 3.87 15.01
C ASN A 28 -16.86 3.09 13.89
N PHE A 29 -15.76 2.38 14.13
CA PHE A 29 -15.10 1.58 13.12
C PHE A 29 -14.24 0.47 13.74
N ALA A 30 -14.79 -0.70 13.94
CA ALA A 30 -14.10 -1.84 14.54
C ALA A 30 -13.50 -2.77 13.48
N ASP A 31 -12.35 -2.41 12.92
CA ASP A 31 -11.61 -3.25 11.98
C ASP A 31 -11.00 -4.47 12.70
N CYS A 32 -11.60 -5.63 12.53
CA CYS A 32 -11.16 -6.88 13.17
C CYS A 32 -9.81 -7.41 12.64
N ASN A 33 -9.24 -6.79 11.64
CA ASN A 33 -7.92 -7.12 11.11
C ASN A 33 -6.83 -6.21 11.68
N SER A 34 -7.18 -5.20 12.48
CA SER A 34 -6.20 -4.40 13.21
C SER A 34 -5.60 -5.20 14.36
N HIS A 35 -4.28 -5.07 14.52
CA HIS A 35 -3.57 -5.62 15.67
C HIS A 35 -3.88 -4.82 16.89
N LEU A 36 -4.70 -5.01 17.73
CA LEU A 36 -5.07 -4.19 18.88
C LEU A 36 -4.00 -4.25 19.99
N ASP A 37 -2.74 -4.02 19.64
CA ASP A 37 -1.64 -3.98 20.60
C ASP A 37 -1.53 -2.58 21.20
N ASP A 38 -1.51 -2.48 22.52
CA ASP A 38 -1.40 -1.20 23.23
C ASP A 38 -0.15 -0.39 22.84
N LYS A 39 0.89 -1.06 22.31
CA LYS A 39 2.05 -0.39 21.72
C LYS A 39 1.74 0.45 20.48
N GLN A 40 0.58 0.31 19.89
CA GLN A 40 0.16 1.14 18.75
C GLN A 40 -0.59 2.41 19.17
N LYS A 41 -1.02 2.50 20.42
CA LYS A 41 -1.73 3.67 20.96
C LYS A 41 -0.77 4.79 21.30
N ASN A 42 -1.21 6.03 21.12
CA ASN A 42 -0.49 7.24 21.52
C ASN A 42 0.99 7.25 21.09
N ARG A 43 1.26 6.77 19.84
CA ARG A 43 2.61 6.58 19.29
C ARG A 43 2.76 7.18 17.89
N PHE A 44 2.18 8.34 17.67
CA PHE A 44 2.24 8.98 16.36
C PHE A 44 3.69 9.09 15.84
N GLY A 45 3.90 8.62 14.62
CA GLY A 45 5.18 8.68 13.93
C GLY A 45 6.22 7.64 14.37
N LYS A 46 5.86 6.68 15.21
CA LYS A 46 6.76 5.60 15.64
C LYS A 46 6.55 4.32 14.86
N LEU A 47 7.57 3.47 14.84
CA LEU A 47 7.50 2.13 14.29
C LEU A 47 6.82 1.17 15.27
N TYR A 48 6.11 0.20 14.73
CA TYR A 48 5.59 -0.96 15.44
C TYR A 48 5.87 -2.21 14.62
N PHE A 49 6.64 -3.14 15.17
CA PHE A 49 6.97 -4.40 14.52
C PHE A 49 5.96 -5.48 14.86
N HIS A 50 5.47 -6.15 13.83
CA HIS A 50 4.56 -7.27 14.00
C HIS A 50 5.32 -8.47 14.58
N ASN A 51 4.77 -9.11 15.59
CA ASN A 51 5.42 -10.25 16.24
C ASN A 51 5.70 -11.39 15.24
N LYS A 52 6.96 -11.78 15.21
CA LYS A 52 7.53 -13.04 14.76
C LYS A 52 6.97 -13.68 13.48
N GLY A 53 7.73 -13.58 12.42
CA GLY A 53 7.64 -14.46 11.25
C GLY A 53 7.04 -13.86 9.99
N TYR A 54 6.40 -12.71 10.05
CA TYR A 54 5.83 -12.05 8.86
C TYR A 54 6.66 -10.89 8.33
N GLY A 55 7.72 -10.50 9.03
CA GLY A 55 8.68 -9.48 8.59
C GLY A 55 8.04 -8.14 8.25
N GLY A 56 6.96 -7.77 8.92
CA GLY A 56 6.24 -6.53 8.67
C GLY A 56 6.35 -5.55 9.81
N PHE A 57 6.22 -4.27 9.49
CA PHE A 57 6.08 -3.22 10.49
C PHE A 57 5.15 -2.13 10.01
N ASP A 58 4.52 -1.47 10.96
CA ASP A 58 3.63 -0.34 10.77
C ASP A 58 4.32 0.97 11.14
N ILE A 59 3.85 2.05 10.56
CA ILE A 59 3.98 3.39 11.10
C ILE A 59 2.72 3.68 11.91
N CYS A 60 2.86 3.85 13.22
CA CYS A 60 1.74 4.23 14.09
C CYS A 60 1.35 5.68 13.82
N LEU A 61 0.04 5.92 13.76
CA LEU A 61 -0.54 7.25 13.55
C LEU A 61 -1.58 7.62 14.61
N SER A 62 -1.75 6.78 15.62
CA SER A 62 -2.60 7.09 16.77
C SER A 62 -1.89 8.09 17.67
N ASP A 63 -2.54 9.19 17.95
CA ASP A 63 -2.15 10.22 18.92
C ASP A 63 -3.01 10.16 20.18
N SER A 64 -3.78 9.09 20.36
CA SER A 64 -4.74 8.93 21.42
C SER A 64 -4.84 7.47 21.87
N ASP A 65 -5.26 7.25 23.10
CA ASP A 65 -5.58 5.92 23.65
C ASP A 65 -6.96 5.39 23.21
N LYS A 66 -7.75 6.20 22.49
CA LYS A 66 -9.12 5.88 22.11
C LYS A 66 -9.23 5.05 20.82
N TYR A 67 -8.18 5.03 20.02
CA TYR A 67 -8.18 4.32 18.74
C TYR A 67 -6.81 3.80 18.37
N TYR A 68 -6.79 2.86 17.45
CA TYR A 68 -5.59 2.34 16.82
C TYR A 68 -5.60 2.81 15.36
N LEU A 69 -4.53 3.38 14.89
CA LEU A 69 -4.33 3.73 13.49
C LEU A 69 -2.88 3.48 13.11
N SER A 70 -2.68 2.68 12.09
CA SER A 70 -1.35 2.43 11.55
C SER A 70 -1.37 2.25 10.04
N PHE A 71 -0.20 2.44 9.42
CA PHE A 71 0.06 2.08 8.04
C PHE A 71 1.12 1.00 7.95
N LEU A 72 0.72 -0.17 7.47
CA LEU A 72 1.65 -1.24 7.10
C LEU A 72 2.34 -0.89 5.78
N LEU A 73 3.67 -0.88 5.77
CA LEU A 73 4.47 -0.63 4.58
C LEU A 73 4.64 -1.91 3.77
N LYS A 74 3.97 -2.01 2.63
CA LYS A 74 4.03 -3.17 1.74
C LYS A 74 5.14 -3.07 0.70
N ALA A 75 5.42 -1.85 0.22
CA ALA A 75 6.50 -1.58 -0.71
C ALA A 75 7.02 -0.14 -0.58
N THR A 76 8.31 0.04 -0.74
CA THR A 76 9.00 1.32 -0.61
C THR A 76 10.15 1.46 -1.59
N LEU A 77 10.65 2.69 -1.74
CA LEU A 77 12.00 2.95 -2.22
C LEU A 77 12.90 3.32 -1.03
N ILE A 78 14.00 2.63 -0.88
CA ILE A 78 15.07 2.96 0.07
C ILE A 78 16.30 3.31 -0.75
N ASN A 79 16.78 4.54 -0.62
CA ASN A 79 17.88 5.05 -1.46
C ASN A 79 17.67 4.80 -2.97
N GLY A 80 16.41 4.97 -3.43
CA GLY A 80 16.01 4.77 -4.82
C GLY A 80 15.88 3.29 -5.25
N LYS A 81 16.12 2.32 -4.35
CA LYS A 81 15.95 0.90 -4.63
C LYS A 81 14.60 0.40 -4.11
N PHE A 82 13.93 -0.41 -4.93
CA PHE A 82 12.67 -1.02 -4.57
C PHE A 82 12.86 -2.12 -3.51
N ASN A 83 12.00 -2.08 -2.47
CA ASN A 83 11.94 -3.09 -1.42
C ASN A 83 10.50 -3.50 -1.16
N THR A 84 10.28 -4.79 -1.02
CA THR A 84 9.04 -5.37 -0.51
C THR A 84 9.00 -5.31 1.02
N GLN A 85 7.89 -5.67 1.62
CA GLN A 85 7.71 -5.70 3.08
C GLN A 85 8.88 -6.40 3.80
N THR A 86 9.24 -7.61 3.37
CA THR A 86 10.38 -8.36 3.95
C THR A 86 11.70 -7.63 3.73
N GLY A 87 11.96 -7.15 2.53
CA GLY A 87 13.20 -6.43 2.22
C GLY A 87 13.34 -5.12 3.01
N ILE A 88 12.23 -4.45 3.36
CA ILE A 88 12.24 -3.27 4.23
C ILE A 88 12.62 -3.69 5.65
N TYR A 89 12.02 -4.77 6.16
CA TYR A 89 12.33 -5.32 7.48
C TYR A 89 13.81 -5.70 7.59
N ASP A 90 14.31 -6.50 6.63
CA ASP A 90 15.71 -6.92 6.60
C ASP A 90 16.67 -5.73 6.54
N PHE A 91 16.33 -4.69 5.78
CA PHE A 91 17.12 -3.48 5.68
C PHE A 91 17.18 -2.73 7.02
N LEU A 92 16.06 -2.59 7.73
CA LEU A 92 15.99 -1.85 8.99
C LEU A 92 16.67 -2.60 10.14
N THR A 93 16.57 -3.93 10.18
CA THR A 93 17.18 -4.77 11.21
C THR A 93 18.62 -5.18 10.89
N ALA A 94 19.13 -4.79 9.70
CA ALA A 94 20.56 -4.97 9.38
C ALA A 94 21.45 -4.30 10.43
N ASN A 95 22.66 -4.82 10.59
CA ASN A 95 23.66 -4.33 11.58
C ASN A 95 23.22 -4.51 13.04
N ASP A 96 22.59 -5.64 13.34
CA ASP A 96 22.21 -6.09 14.70
C ASP A 96 21.31 -5.12 15.48
N LYS A 97 20.56 -4.27 14.78
CA LYS A 97 19.56 -3.42 15.42
C LYS A 97 18.36 -4.25 15.83
N SER A 98 18.00 -4.16 17.09
CA SER A 98 16.82 -4.80 17.61
C SER A 98 15.55 -4.05 17.20
N GLU A 99 14.42 -4.79 17.06
CA GLU A 99 13.10 -4.18 16.83
C GLU A 99 12.78 -3.15 17.92
N SER A 100 13.11 -3.45 19.18
CA SER A 100 12.88 -2.55 20.32
C SER A 100 13.66 -1.22 20.19
N GLU A 101 14.89 -1.25 19.71
CA GLU A 101 15.65 -0.02 19.46
C GLU A 101 15.00 0.82 18.37
N LEU A 102 14.54 0.17 17.30
CA LEU A 102 13.85 0.84 16.19
C LEU A 102 12.49 1.39 16.60
N GLU A 103 11.72 0.66 17.40
CA GLU A 103 10.42 1.11 17.94
C GLU A 103 10.54 2.33 18.87
N ASN A 104 11.66 2.48 19.55
CA ASN A 104 11.91 3.61 20.45
C ASN A 104 12.40 4.87 19.74
N LYS A 105 12.69 4.80 18.42
CA LYS A 105 13.13 5.99 17.67
C LYS A 105 12.01 7.02 17.57
N GLU A 106 12.39 8.27 17.75
CA GLU A 106 11.50 9.40 17.63
C GLU A 106 11.44 9.93 16.18
N ASN A 107 10.29 10.50 15.83
CA ASN A 107 10.15 11.29 14.60
C ASN A 107 10.53 10.54 13.30
N VAL A 108 10.16 9.29 13.18
CA VAL A 108 10.41 8.54 11.93
C VAL A 108 9.49 9.02 10.80
N LEU A 109 8.33 9.59 11.11
CA LEU A 109 7.39 10.16 10.14
C LEU A 109 7.57 11.68 10.08
N ILE A 110 8.00 12.18 8.93
CA ILE A 110 8.32 13.60 8.73
C ILE A 110 7.39 14.16 7.67
N LYS A 111 6.68 15.25 8.00
CA LYS A 111 5.86 15.96 7.02
C LYS A 111 6.77 16.63 5.98
N ARG A 112 6.47 16.44 4.71
CA ARG A 112 7.22 17.07 3.61
C ARG A 112 6.98 18.58 3.60
N ALA A 113 7.97 19.34 3.18
CA ALA A 113 7.82 20.77 2.94
C ALA A 113 6.82 21.08 1.81
N SER A 114 6.71 20.17 0.84
CA SER A 114 5.72 20.24 -0.24
C SER A 114 5.13 18.85 -0.51
N THR A 115 3.88 18.80 -0.90
CA THR A 115 3.19 17.55 -1.28
C THR A 115 3.85 16.97 -2.53
N LYS A 116 4.19 15.67 -2.49
CA LYS A 116 4.69 14.96 -3.67
C LYS A 116 3.59 14.88 -4.72
N ASN A 117 3.87 15.39 -5.91
CA ASN A 117 2.95 15.26 -7.04
C ASN A 117 3.01 13.86 -7.61
N CYS A 118 2.13 12.98 -7.13
CA CYS A 118 1.93 11.65 -7.70
C CYS A 118 0.46 11.26 -7.58
N LYS A 119 -0.04 10.54 -8.57
CA LYS A 119 -1.39 9.99 -8.53
C LYS A 119 -1.44 8.83 -7.56
N ILE A 120 -2.44 8.81 -6.69
CA ILE A 120 -2.71 7.72 -5.76
C ILE A 120 -3.92 6.93 -6.26
N GLU A 121 -3.78 5.61 -6.28
CA GLU A 121 -4.87 4.67 -6.49
C GLU A 121 -5.16 3.93 -5.20
N TYR A 122 -6.43 3.55 -5.03
CA TYR A 122 -6.93 2.86 -3.86
C TYR A 122 -7.43 1.48 -4.24
N ALA A 123 -7.20 0.51 -3.38
CA ALA A 123 -7.65 -0.87 -3.55
C ALA A 123 -7.95 -1.51 -2.19
N GLU A 124 -8.48 -2.71 -2.22
CA GLU A 124 -8.64 -3.53 -1.02
C GLU A 124 -7.27 -3.96 -0.47
N ARG A 125 -7.21 -4.16 0.84
CA ARG A 125 -6.04 -4.72 1.51
C ARG A 125 -5.84 -6.18 1.12
N VAL A 126 -4.60 -6.63 1.13
CA VAL A 126 -4.21 -7.99 0.74
C VAL A 126 -4.11 -8.90 1.95
N GLY A 127 -4.53 -10.16 1.77
CA GLY A 127 -4.41 -11.18 2.81
C GLY A 127 -5.45 -11.07 3.93
N ILE A 128 -6.50 -10.28 3.73
CA ILE A 128 -7.62 -10.18 4.67
C ILE A 128 -8.50 -11.42 4.54
N THR A 129 -8.49 -12.25 5.58
CA THR A 129 -9.24 -13.52 5.60
C THR A 129 -10.61 -13.40 6.25
N LYS A 130 -10.83 -12.35 7.05
CA LYS A 130 -12.09 -12.10 7.74
C LYS A 130 -12.58 -10.69 7.41
N PRO A 131 -13.42 -10.52 6.40
CA PRO A 131 -14.01 -9.21 6.13
C PRO A 131 -15.04 -8.89 7.22
N CYS A 132 -14.66 -8.10 8.21
CA CYS A 132 -15.58 -7.64 9.25
C CYS A 132 -16.37 -6.41 8.84
N TYR A 133 -15.87 -5.68 7.87
CA TYR A 133 -16.50 -4.51 7.26
C TYR A 133 -16.19 -4.54 5.76
N LYS A 134 -17.04 -3.89 4.97
CA LYS A 134 -16.71 -3.53 3.58
C LYS A 134 -15.59 -2.49 3.60
N THR A 135 -14.37 -2.95 3.83
CA THR A 135 -13.18 -2.12 3.89
C THR A 135 -12.65 -1.87 2.48
N GLU A 136 -13.52 -1.34 1.63
CA GLU A 136 -13.15 -0.92 0.30
C GLU A 136 -12.09 0.17 0.42
N ALA A 137 -11.00 0.03 -0.32
CA ALA A 137 -10.01 1.08 -0.54
C ALA A 137 -9.15 1.48 0.69
N LEU A 138 -8.76 0.56 1.55
CA LEU A 138 -7.78 0.84 2.62
C LEU A 138 -6.31 0.64 2.22
N ALA A 139 -6.03 0.22 0.99
CA ALA A 139 -4.68 0.20 0.43
C ALA A 139 -4.47 1.39 -0.51
N MET A 140 -3.33 2.05 -0.42
CA MET A 140 -2.93 3.19 -1.24
C MET A 140 -1.66 2.86 -2.00
N PHE A 141 -1.66 3.18 -3.30
CA PHE A 141 -0.54 2.91 -4.21
C PHE A 141 -0.09 4.19 -4.90
N SER A 142 1.21 4.37 -5.08
CA SER A 142 1.73 5.33 -6.04
C SER A 142 1.55 4.78 -7.46
N PHE A 143 0.74 5.45 -8.27
CA PHE A 143 0.40 5.00 -9.61
C PHE A 143 1.62 4.93 -10.54
N GLU A 144 2.53 5.91 -10.45
CA GLU A 144 3.75 5.93 -11.25
C GLU A 144 4.65 4.73 -10.94
N ALA A 145 4.68 4.30 -9.67
CA ALA A 145 5.43 3.12 -9.28
C ALA A 145 4.82 1.83 -9.84
N LEU A 146 3.50 1.73 -9.89
CA LEU A 146 2.79 0.56 -10.45
C LEU A 146 3.03 0.39 -11.95
N GLY A 147 3.19 1.48 -12.68
CA GLY A 147 3.49 1.49 -14.12
C GLY A 147 4.94 1.21 -14.46
N ASN A 148 5.83 1.09 -13.47
CA ASN A 148 7.26 0.93 -13.68
C ASN A 148 7.69 -0.52 -13.57
N ASP A 149 8.11 -1.12 -14.70
CA ASP A 149 8.56 -2.53 -14.76
C ASP A 149 9.84 -2.81 -13.95
N LYS A 150 10.55 -1.75 -13.49
CA LYS A 150 11.69 -1.88 -12.58
C LYS A 150 11.29 -2.43 -11.21
N TYR A 151 10.00 -2.33 -10.85
CA TYR A 151 9.51 -2.74 -9.55
C TYR A 151 8.71 -4.03 -9.66
N ASN A 152 9.04 -5.04 -8.86
CA ASN A 152 8.31 -6.30 -8.85
C ASN A 152 7.01 -6.18 -8.06
N PHE A 153 5.99 -5.57 -8.66
CA PHE A 153 4.65 -5.47 -8.12
C PHE A 153 3.71 -6.60 -8.53
N THR A 154 4.22 -7.75 -8.93
CA THR A 154 3.38 -8.84 -9.47
C THR A 154 2.20 -9.17 -8.57
N PHE A 155 2.43 -9.18 -7.26
CA PHE A 155 1.37 -9.43 -6.29
C PHE A 155 0.40 -8.24 -6.17
N ALA A 156 0.92 -7.01 -6.10
CA ALA A 156 0.10 -5.79 -6.06
C ALA A 156 -0.73 -5.63 -7.34
N ARG A 157 -0.17 -5.96 -8.51
CA ARG A 157 -0.89 -5.95 -9.79
C ARG A 157 -2.13 -6.83 -9.76
N LYS A 158 -2.07 -8.00 -9.14
CA LYS A 158 -3.25 -8.88 -8.98
C LYS A 158 -4.37 -8.22 -8.16
N VAL A 159 -4.03 -7.47 -7.15
CA VAL A 159 -4.99 -6.75 -6.30
C VAL A 159 -5.70 -5.63 -7.06
N LEU A 160 -5.07 -5.10 -8.10
CA LEU A 160 -5.63 -4.05 -8.95
C LEU A 160 -6.59 -4.56 -10.04
N ILE A 161 -6.82 -5.89 -10.13
CA ILE A 161 -7.75 -6.46 -11.11
C ILE A 161 -9.14 -5.81 -11.09
N PRO A 162 -9.77 -5.49 -9.94
CA PRO A 162 -11.04 -4.76 -9.92
C PRO A 162 -10.95 -3.38 -10.59
N LEU A 163 -9.86 -2.64 -10.40
CA LEU A 163 -9.63 -1.35 -11.06
C LEU A 163 -9.46 -1.52 -12.58
N VAL A 164 -8.73 -2.56 -13.00
CA VAL A 164 -8.60 -2.91 -14.42
C VAL A 164 -9.95 -3.25 -15.02
N LYS A 165 -10.76 -4.08 -14.36
CA LYS A 165 -12.13 -4.41 -14.80
C LYS A 165 -12.97 -3.15 -14.99
N LYS A 166 -12.99 -2.26 -14.00
CA LYS A 166 -13.71 -0.99 -14.05
C LYS A 166 -13.26 -0.12 -15.23
N GLU A 167 -11.95 0.02 -15.43
CA GLU A 167 -11.40 0.81 -16.53
C GLU A 167 -11.75 0.20 -17.90
N MET A 168 -11.67 -1.11 -18.04
CA MET A 168 -12.02 -1.80 -19.29
C MET A 168 -13.50 -1.65 -19.60
N GLN A 169 -14.38 -1.75 -18.59
CA GLN A 169 -15.80 -1.50 -18.74
C GLN A 169 -16.10 -0.06 -19.19
N ASN A 170 -15.45 0.93 -18.57
CA ASN A 170 -15.57 2.33 -18.94
C ASN A 170 -15.10 2.57 -20.39
N TYR A 171 -13.96 1.96 -20.76
CA TYR A 171 -13.42 2.07 -22.11
C TYR A 171 -14.37 1.47 -23.16
N LYS A 172 -14.98 0.31 -22.87
CA LYS A 172 -16.00 -0.32 -23.71
C LYS A 172 -17.22 0.59 -23.87
N ASN A 173 -17.76 1.11 -22.76
CA ASN A 173 -18.98 1.92 -22.76
C ASN A 173 -18.81 3.26 -23.49
N ASN A 174 -17.62 3.82 -23.48
CA ASN A 174 -17.30 5.08 -24.13
C ASN A 174 -16.78 4.91 -25.57
N SER A 175 -16.73 3.68 -26.09
CA SER A 175 -16.32 3.41 -27.46
C SER A 175 -17.54 3.24 -28.36
N ASN A 176 -17.57 3.98 -29.45
CA ASN A 176 -18.59 3.85 -30.49
C ASN A 176 -18.32 2.69 -31.46
N GLN A 177 -17.23 1.95 -31.24
CA GLN A 177 -16.78 0.87 -32.11
C GLN A 177 -16.64 -0.44 -31.33
N LYS A 178 -16.75 -1.56 -32.05
CA LYS A 178 -16.42 -2.89 -31.47
C LYS A 178 -14.92 -2.97 -31.23
N LEU A 179 -14.53 -3.02 -29.97
CA LEU A 179 -13.13 -3.09 -29.56
C LEU A 179 -12.57 -4.52 -29.74
N ALA A 180 -11.37 -4.61 -30.28
CA ALA A 180 -10.58 -5.84 -30.31
C ALA A 180 -9.78 -6.01 -29.01
N GLU A 181 -9.30 -7.22 -28.72
CA GLU A 181 -8.42 -7.48 -27.57
C GLU A 181 -7.17 -6.60 -27.55
N SER A 182 -6.60 -6.34 -28.74
CA SER A 182 -5.44 -5.46 -28.88
C SER A 182 -5.69 -4.02 -28.40
N ASP A 183 -6.93 -3.52 -28.50
CA ASP A 183 -7.28 -2.17 -28.06
C ASP A 183 -7.34 -2.10 -26.53
N TYR A 184 -7.87 -3.13 -25.89
CA TYR A 184 -7.84 -3.26 -24.44
C TYR A 184 -6.41 -3.41 -23.91
N LYS A 185 -5.53 -4.17 -24.57
CA LYS A 185 -4.11 -4.26 -24.23
C LYS A 185 -3.42 -2.91 -24.31
N LYS A 186 -3.64 -2.16 -25.38
CA LYS A 186 -3.11 -0.78 -25.53
C LYS A 186 -3.65 0.13 -24.43
N ARG A 187 -4.94 0.03 -24.11
CA ARG A 187 -5.55 0.81 -23.04
C ARG A 187 -4.95 0.48 -21.67
N CYS A 188 -4.79 -0.80 -21.33
CA CYS A 188 -4.11 -1.21 -20.10
C CYS A 188 -2.69 -0.63 -20.01
N LYS A 189 -1.87 -0.76 -21.05
CA LYS A 189 -0.53 -0.18 -21.09
C LYS A 189 -0.54 1.34 -20.93
N LYS A 190 -1.49 2.03 -21.57
CA LYS A 190 -1.61 3.49 -21.47
C LYS A 190 -2.00 3.95 -20.08
N VAL A 191 -2.93 3.26 -19.41
CA VAL A 191 -3.50 3.68 -18.12
C VAL A 191 -2.67 3.17 -16.95
N PHE A 192 -2.25 1.90 -16.99
CA PHE A 192 -1.60 1.22 -15.87
C PHE A 192 -0.11 0.95 -16.08
N GLY A 193 0.41 1.21 -17.27
CA GLY A 193 1.80 0.88 -17.63
C GLY A 193 2.09 -0.60 -17.87
N TRP A 194 1.11 -1.49 -17.68
CA TRP A 194 1.24 -2.95 -17.82
C TRP A 194 -0.05 -3.58 -18.35
N THR A 195 0.02 -4.83 -18.75
CA THR A 195 -1.14 -5.64 -19.17
C THR A 195 -1.27 -6.82 -18.21
N PRO A 196 -2.42 -7.02 -17.54
CA PRO A 196 -2.60 -8.16 -16.65
C PRO A 196 -2.68 -9.49 -17.42
N ASP A 197 -2.09 -10.54 -16.87
CA ASP A 197 -2.17 -11.90 -17.44
C ASP A 197 -3.63 -12.38 -17.53
N ALA A 198 -4.46 -11.97 -16.56
CA ALA A 198 -5.89 -12.26 -16.50
C ALA A 198 -6.75 -11.39 -17.45
N LEU A 199 -6.15 -10.57 -18.34
CA LEU A 199 -6.94 -9.66 -19.19
C LEU A 199 -8.00 -10.40 -20.00
N ASN A 200 -7.68 -11.56 -20.57
CA ASN A 200 -8.62 -12.35 -21.38
C ASN A 200 -9.83 -12.81 -20.56
N ASP A 201 -9.63 -13.17 -19.28
CA ASP A 201 -10.73 -13.56 -18.40
C ASP A 201 -11.57 -12.35 -18.00
N ILE A 202 -10.90 -11.22 -17.72
CA ILE A 202 -11.59 -9.94 -17.50
C ILE A 202 -12.48 -9.58 -18.70
N LEU A 203 -11.98 -9.74 -19.92
CA LEU A 203 -12.76 -9.42 -21.13
C LEU A 203 -13.91 -10.38 -21.40
N LYS A 204 -13.82 -11.63 -20.97
CA LYS A 204 -14.97 -12.56 -21.02
C LYS A 204 -16.12 -12.09 -20.13
N ASP A 205 -15.78 -11.60 -18.93
CA ASP A 205 -16.77 -11.06 -17.99
C ASP A 205 -17.44 -9.75 -18.48
N LEU A 206 -16.85 -9.08 -19.45
CA LEU A 206 -17.38 -7.84 -20.04
C LEU A 206 -18.28 -8.07 -21.26
N LYS A 207 -18.38 -9.29 -21.76
CA LYS A 207 -19.26 -9.62 -22.90
C LYS A 207 -20.70 -9.64 -22.49
#